data_2d90d90f392e7550b6963e8929436879
#
_entry.id   2d90d90f392e7550b6963e8929436879
#
_cell.length_a   1.000
_cell.length_b   1.000
_cell.length_c   1.000
_cell.angle_alpha   90.00
_cell.angle_beta   90.00
_cell.angle_gamma   90.00
#
_symmetry.space_group_name_H-M   'P 1'
#
loop_
_entity.id
_entity.type
_entity.pdbx_description
1 polymer ?
#
loop_
_entity_poly.entity_id
_entity_poly.type
_entity_poly.pdbx_seq_one_letter_code
_entity_poly.pdbx_strand_id
1 'polypeptide(L)'
;MIDVKPLRYFVALAETRHFGRAAARLNLSQPPLSRQLAALEASLGVTLIERSPRSVTLTAAGERFYVDAKAILSAIEQAARNAQAAAHGDAGTLAIGFTMCAAYSVVPGYARTFGAAYPEVTLNLREVVSNDLAAQVLAGQIDAAIMFPSVPNRGLEARTIVREPLCVALSRAHPRARARQLKIGQLAGEPFVLASEEVAPTLRATILEHCRSGGFEPDIRFEVQLQQTVLSLVDEGVGVALVPASMRKAQLAGVVFRPLADAPMIEQVLVWSPVNRNPCLVRFLELA
;
A
#
# COMPACT_ATOMS: atom_id res chain seq x y z
N MET A 1 16.97 8.94 29.02
CA MET A 1 15.99 9.47 28.04
C MET A 1 16.50 9.18 26.65
N ILE A 2 15.69 8.64 25.76
CA ILE A 2 16.09 8.29 24.39
C ILE A 2 15.85 9.50 23.48
N ASP A 3 16.91 9.93 22.77
CA ASP A 3 16.82 11.03 21.82
C ASP A 3 16.39 10.53 20.43
N VAL A 4 15.88 11.45 19.61
CA VAL A 4 15.42 11.17 18.24
C VAL A 4 16.57 10.76 17.32
N LYS A 5 17.76 11.34 17.51
CA LYS A 5 18.91 11.12 16.64
C LYS A 5 19.39 9.66 16.64
N PRO A 6 19.56 8.99 17.80
CA PRO A 6 19.85 7.56 17.86
C PRO A 6 18.79 6.68 17.21
N LEU A 7 17.49 7.04 17.29
CA LEU A 7 16.42 6.30 16.60
C LEU A 7 16.60 6.33 15.08
N ARG A 8 16.86 7.50 14.50
CA ARG A 8 17.16 7.65 13.06
C ARG A 8 18.35 6.80 12.64
N TYR A 9 19.39 6.77 13.46
CA TYR A 9 20.60 5.99 13.20
C TYR A 9 20.33 4.50 13.22
N PHE A 10 19.57 4.04 14.21
CA PHE A 10 19.16 2.65 14.33
C PHE A 10 18.30 2.22 13.13
N VAL A 11 17.29 2.98 12.77
CA VAL A 11 16.42 2.67 11.63
C VAL A 11 17.23 2.60 10.33
N ALA A 12 18.13 3.55 10.08
CA ALA A 12 18.98 3.54 8.89
C ALA A 12 19.89 2.29 8.84
N LEU A 13 20.42 1.84 10.00
CA LEU A 13 21.22 0.62 10.05
C LEU A 13 20.36 -0.64 9.88
N ALA A 14 19.18 -0.70 10.48
CA ALA A 14 18.25 -1.81 10.36
C ALA A 14 17.87 -2.06 8.90
N GLU A 15 17.59 -0.99 8.14
CA GLU A 15 17.21 -1.05 6.73
C GLU A 15 18.36 -1.41 5.79
N THR A 16 19.55 -0.85 6.05
CA THR A 16 20.70 -1.07 5.17
C THR A 16 21.49 -2.34 5.51
N ARG A 17 21.36 -2.85 6.74
CA ARG A 17 22.11 -3.97 7.30
C ARG A 17 23.64 -3.84 7.10
N HIS A 18 24.11 -2.60 7.04
CA HIS A 18 25.52 -2.32 6.77
C HIS A 18 25.94 -0.94 7.31
N PHE A 19 26.86 -0.89 8.25
CA PHE A 19 27.30 0.35 8.90
C PHE A 19 27.79 1.43 7.93
N GLY A 20 28.58 1.06 6.93
CA GLY A 20 29.08 2.02 5.93
C GLY A 20 27.96 2.62 5.08
N ARG A 21 27.00 1.79 4.64
CA ARG A 21 25.82 2.29 3.88
C ARG A 21 24.91 3.15 4.74
N ALA A 22 24.67 2.75 5.98
CA ALA A 22 23.90 3.55 6.92
C ALA A 22 24.55 4.90 7.19
N ALA A 23 25.86 4.93 7.42
CA ALA A 23 26.62 6.16 7.63
C ALA A 23 26.57 7.08 6.41
N ALA A 24 26.79 6.54 5.20
CA ALA A 24 26.66 7.29 3.94
C ALA A 24 25.26 7.88 3.77
N ARG A 25 24.20 7.11 4.02
CA ARG A 25 22.80 7.59 3.96
C ARG A 25 22.50 8.71 4.94
N LEU A 26 23.21 8.73 6.07
CA LEU A 26 23.05 9.74 7.13
C LEU A 26 24.03 10.91 6.98
N ASN A 27 24.85 10.94 5.93
CA ASN A 27 25.94 11.90 5.71
C ASN A 27 26.92 11.96 6.90
N LEU A 28 27.31 10.79 7.42
CA LEU A 28 28.22 10.64 8.55
C LEU A 28 29.37 9.70 8.21
N SER A 29 30.41 9.74 9.02
CA SER A 29 31.38 8.65 9.07
C SER A 29 30.90 7.51 9.97
N GLN A 30 31.42 6.30 9.76
CA GLN A 30 30.98 5.11 10.51
C GLN A 30 31.24 5.17 12.04
N PRO A 31 32.36 5.75 12.57
CA PRO A 31 32.63 5.76 14.01
C PRO A 31 31.56 6.46 14.86
N PRO A 32 31.07 7.67 14.53
CA PRO A 32 30.01 8.29 15.32
C PRO A 32 28.70 7.52 15.27
N LEU A 33 28.33 6.90 14.15
CA LEU A 33 27.15 6.04 14.04
C LEU A 33 27.27 4.86 15.01
N SER A 34 28.40 4.15 15.01
CA SER A 34 28.63 3.00 15.88
C SER A 34 28.57 3.36 17.37
N ARG A 35 29.16 4.51 17.77
CA ARG A 35 29.10 5.00 19.16
C ARG A 35 27.68 5.33 19.61
N GLN A 36 26.90 6.00 18.77
CA GLN A 36 25.53 6.38 19.11
C GLN A 36 24.61 5.14 19.25
N LEU A 37 24.83 4.13 18.43
CA LEU A 37 24.06 2.88 18.54
C LEU A 37 24.45 2.09 19.79
N ALA A 38 25.73 2.03 20.13
CA ALA A 38 26.15 1.42 21.40
C ALA A 38 25.59 2.15 22.62
N ALA A 39 25.54 3.49 22.60
CA ALA A 39 24.93 4.28 23.64
C ALA A 39 23.41 4.04 23.75
N LEU A 40 22.71 3.87 22.61
CA LEU A 40 21.30 3.51 22.57
C LEU A 40 21.04 2.13 23.20
N GLU A 41 21.81 1.11 22.82
CA GLU A 41 21.72 -0.24 23.39
C GLU A 41 21.98 -0.21 24.91
N ALA A 42 23.00 0.52 25.35
CA ALA A 42 23.32 0.71 26.76
C ALA A 42 22.16 1.41 27.53
N SER A 43 21.52 2.41 26.94
CA SER A 43 20.40 3.11 27.57
C SER A 43 19.13 2.26 27.68
N LEU A 44 18.97 1.29 26.79
CA LEU A 44 17.85 0.35 26.78
C LEU A 44 18.14 -0.90 27.64
N GLY A 45 19.41 -1.17 27.94
CA GLY A 45 19.84 -2.38 28.66
C GLY A 45 19.70 -3.66 27.84
N VAL A 46 19.55 -3.55 26.50
CA VAL A 46 19.41 -4.69 25.58
C VAL A 46 20.21 -4.50 24.32
N THR A 47 20.68 -5.60 23.73
CA THR A 47 21.33 -5.61 22.42
C THR A 47 20.25 -5.62 21.33
N LEU A 48 20.33 -4.67 20.43
CA LEU A 48 19.42 -4.55 19.27
C LEU A 48 20.03 -5.15 17.99
N ILE A 49 21.35 -5.19 17.91
CA ILE A 49 22.10 -5.51 16.70
C ILE A 49 23.14 -6.57 17.00
N GLU A 50 23.07 -7.69 16.30
CA GLU A 50 24.12 -8.69 16.25
C GLU A 50 25.12 -8.32 15.16
N ARG A 51 26.41 -8.26 15.55
CA ARG A 51 27.53 -7.91 14.67
C ARG A 51 28.38 -9.14 14.43
N SER A 52 28.54 -9.52 13.19
CA SER A 52 29.54 -10.46 12.76
C SER A 52 30.49 -9.81 11.73
N PRO A 53 31.67 -10.35 11.48
CA PRO A 53 32.61 -9.80 10.46
C PRO A 53 31.97 -9.73 9.04
N ARG A 54 30.89 -10.46 8.80
CA ARG A 54 30.27 -10.61 7.48
C ARG A 54 28.82 -10.14 7.41
N SER A 55 28.17 -9.87 8.55
CA SER A 55 26.74 -9.51 8.57
C SER A 55 26.37 -8.65 9.76
N VAL A 56 25.34 -7.83 9.55
CA VAL A 56 24.64 -7.06 10.58
C VAL A 56 23.19 -7.52 10.56
N THR A 57 22.72 -8.11 11.67
CA THR A 57 21.34 -8.59 11.82
C THR A 57 20.71 -7.97 13.06
N LEU A 58 19.40 -7.90 13.07
CA LEU A 58 18.65 -7.47 14.25
C LEU A 58 18.44 -8.65 15.19
N THR A 59 18.51 -8.41 16.50
CA THR A 59 18.02 -9.33 17.52
C THR A 59 16.48 -9.30 17.52
N ALA A 60 15.81 -10.22 18.22
CA ALA A 60 14.37 -10.16 18.45
C ALA A 60 13.94 -8.82 19.10
N ALA A 61 14.74 -8.30 20.05
CA ALA A 61 14.55 -6.98 20.64
C ALA A 61 14.75 -5.87 19.60
N GLY A 62 15.73 -6.03 18.70
CA GLY A 62 15.99 -5.09 17.60
C GLY A 62 14.86 -5.04 16.58
N GLU A 63 14.28 -6.17 16.21
CA GLU A 63 13.13 -6.21 15.29
C GLU A 63 11.92 -5.52 15.90
N ARG A 64 11.61 -5.80 17.16
CA ARG A 64 10.53 -5.12 17.87
C ARG A 64 10.80 -3.63 17.97
N PHE A 65 11.98 -3.23 18.40
CA PHE A 65 12.36 -1.83 18.53
C PHE A 65 12.40 -1.10 17.18
N TYR A 66 12.68 -1.79 16.07
CA TYR A 66 12.63 -1.21 14.73
C TYR A 66 11.22 -0.73 14.36
N VAL A 67 10.21 -1.55 14.65
CA VAL A 67 8.79 -1.17 14.42
C VAL A 67 8.43 0.06 15.24
N ASP A 68 8.76 0.05 16.53
CA ASP A 68 8.44 1.15 17.44
C ASP A 68 9.22 2.44 17.09
N ALA A 69 10.50 2.34 16.74
CA ALA A 69 11.33 3.47 16.32
C ALA A 69 10.82 4.13 15.03
N LYS A 70 10.37 3.35 14.05
CA LYS A 70 9.74 3.88 12.84
C LYS A 70 8.46 4.65 13.16
N ALA A 71 7.62 4.10 14.03
CA ALA A 71 6.38 4.76 14.44
C ALA A 71 6.66 6.10 15.15
N ILE A 72 7.65 6.15 16.05
CA ILE A 72 8.05 7.37 16.75
C ILE A 72 8.57 8.43 15.78
N LEU A 73 9.46 8.07 14.86
CA LEU A 73 10.01 9.01 13.87
C LEU A 73 8.91 9.58 12.98
N SER A 74 7.98 8.75 12.58
CA SER A 74 6.82 9.17 11.80
C SER A 74 5.91 10.13 12.58
N ALA A 75 5.67 9.87 13.87
CA ALA A 75 4.88 10.75 14.73
C ALA A 75 5.53 12.15 14.87
N ILE A 76 6.86 12.22 14.96
CA ILE A 76 7.58 13.50 15.01
C ILE A 76 7.42 14.28 13.70
N GLU A 77 7.55 13.62 12.56
CA GLU A 77 7.33 14.26 11.27
C GLU A 77 5.88 14.73 11.10
N GLN A 78 4.92 13.94 11.59
CA GLN A 78 3.52 14.34 11.61
C GLN A 78 3.27 15.55 12.50
N ALA A 79 3.88 15.60 13.69
CA ALA A 79 3.77 16.76 14.58
C ALA A 79 4.30 18.03 13.94
N ALA A 80 5.43 17.96 13.23
CA ALA A 80 5.98 19.09 12.49
C ALA A 80 5.02 19.56 11.36
N ARG A 81 4.45 18.61 10.60
CA ARG A 81 3.45 18.95 9.57
C ARG A 81 2.20 19.60 10.18
N ASN A 82 1.70 19.05 11.29
CA ASN A 82 0.53 19.60 11.99
C ASN A 82 0.76 21.04 12.48
N ALA A 83 1.96 21.30 13.01
CA ALA A 83 2.34 22.65 13.44
C ALA A 83 2.38 23.64 12.25
N GLN A 84 2.94 23.21 11.13
CA GLN A 84 2.96 24.01 9.90
C GLN A 84 1.54 24.25 9.37
N ALA A 85 0.69 23.21 9.31
CA ALA A 85 -0.69 23.31 8.85
C ALA A 85 -1.50 24.27 9.76
N ALA A 86 -1.31 24.21 11.08
CA ALA A 86 -1.96 25.11 12.03
C ALA A 86 -1.55 26.58 11.84
N ALA A 87 -0.30 26.83 11.42
CA ALA A 87 0.20 28.17 11.21
C ALA A 87 -0.30 28.81 9.90
N HIS A 88 -0.69 28.02 8.89
CA HIS A 88 -1.00 28.50 7.54
C HIS A 88 -2.48 28.38 7.13
N GLY A 89 -3.37 27.93 8.02
CA GLY A 89 -4.83 27.88 7.76
C GLY A 89 -5.21 26.97 6.60
N ASP A 90 -5.55 27.51 5.43
CA ASP A 90 -5.97 26.76 4.25
C ASP A 90 -4.81 26.25 3.37
N ALA A 91 -3.57 26.48 3.75
CA ALA A 91 -2.37 25.98 3.10
C ALA A 91 -1.76 24.84 3.91
N GLY A 92 -1.23 23.81 3.24
CA GLY A 92 -0.62 22.68 3.94
C GLY A 92 -0.32 21.50 3.02
N THR A 93 -0.08 20.37 3.62
CA THR A 93 0.14 19.10 2.87
C THR A 93 -0.80 18.03 3.37
N LEU A 94 -1.44 17.33 2.44
CA LEU A 94 -2.24 16.15 2.69
C LEU A 94 -1.59 14.94 2.02
N ALA A 95 -1.21 13.95 2.79
CA ALA A 95 -0.58 12.72 2.31
C ALA A 95 -1.61 11.59 2.22
N ILE A 96 -1.91 11.13 1.00
CA ILE A 96 -2.85 10.03 0.75
C ILE A 96 -2.11 8.86 0.12
N GLY A 97 -2.16 7.71 0.80
CA GLY A 97 -1.73 6.44 0.25
C GLY A 97 -2.86 5.77 -0.54
N PHE A 98 -2.53 5.00 -1.56
CA PHE A 98 -3.56 4.28 -2.31
C PHE A 98 -2.99 3.08 -3.06
N THR A 99 -3.86 2.12 -3.34
CA THR A 99 -3.51 0.98 -4.20
C THR A 99 -3.64 1.37 -5.67
N MET A 100 -2.97 0.64 -6.55
CA MET A 100 -3.04 0.82 -7.99
C MET A 100 -4.48 0.83 -8.52
N CYS A 101 -5.37 0.00 -7.98
CA CYS A 101 -6.78 0.00 -8.40
C CYS A 101 -7.46 1.36 -8.13
N ALA A 102 -7.09 2.03 -7.04
CA ALA A 102 -7.59 3.37 -6.72
C ALA A 102 -7.06 4.43 -7.70
N ALA A 103 -5.83 4.25 -8.25
CA ALA A 103 -5.28 5.10 -9.29
C ALA A 103 -6.14 5.12 -10.57
N TYR A 104 -6.79 4.01 -10.88
CA TYR A 104 -7.69 3.89 -12.04
C TYR A 104 -9.16 4.15 -11.70
N SER A 105 -9.54 4.21 -10.43
CA SER A 105 -10.92 4.48 -10.00
C SER A 105 -11.13 5.92 -9.56
N VAL A 106 -10.77 6.27 -8.35
CA VAL A 106 -11.19 7.50 -7.66
C VAL A 106 -10.11 8.55 -7.49
N VAL A 107 -8.84 8.14 -7.38
CA VAL A 107 -7.74 9.07 -7.07
C VAL A 107 -7.65 10.24 -8.06
N PRO A 108 -7.74 10.04 -9.40
CA PRO A 108 -7.70 11.17 -10.32
C PRO A 108 -8.87 12.15 -10.14
N GLY A 109 -10.06 11.63 -9.81
CA GLY A 109 -11.24 12.44 -9.50
C GLY A 109 -11.01 13.30 -8.26
N TYR A 110 -10.57 12.70 -7.17
CA TYR A 110 -10.26 13.41 -5.94
C TYR A 110 -9.13 14.45 -6.12
N ALA A 111 -8.04 14.08 -6.81
CA ALA A 111 -6.96 15.02 -7.09
C ALA A 111 -7.46 16.26 -7.84
N ARG A 112 -8.32 16.06 -8.82
CA ARG A 112 -8.92 17.17 -9.59
C ARG A 112 -9.85 18.02 -8.74
N THR A 113 -10.80 17.40 -8.02
CA THR A 113 -11.81 18.15 -7.25
C THR A 113 -11.22 18.84 -6.03
N PHE A 114 -10.36 18.13 -5.28
CA PHE A 114 -9.69 18.70 -4.12
C PHE A 114 -8.67 19.77 -4.50
N GLY A 115 -7.85 19.53 -5.52
CA GLY A 115 -6.88 20.53 -5.99
C GLY A 115 -7.54 21.80 -6.52
N ALA A 116 -8.73 21.70 -7.14
CA ALA A 116 -9.48 22.89 -7.55
C ALA A 116 -10.10 23.65 -6.36
N ALA A 117 -10.59 22.94 -5.33
CA ALA A 117 -11.20 23.53 -4.15
C ALA A 117 -10.15 24.13 -3.18
N TYR A 118 -8.96 23.54 -3.09
CA TYR A 118 -7.91 23.92 -2.15
C TYR A 118 -6.55 24.04 -2.85
N PRO A 119 -6.35 25.07 -3.68
CA PRO A 119 -5.15 25.22 -4.52
C PRO A 119 -3.86 25.41 -3.73
N GLU A 120 -3.93 25.89 -2.49
CA GLU A 120 -2.77 26.09 -1.61
C GLU A 120 -2.41 24.83 -0.80
N VAL A 121 -3.16 23.72 -0.97
CA VAL A 121 -2.86 22.45 -0.33
C VAL A 121 -2.06 21.56 -1.28
N THR A 122 -0.87 21.17 -0.88
CA THR A 122 -0.07 20.18 -1.60
C THR A 122 -0.62 18.77 -1.33
N LEU A 123 -1.21 18.15 -2.35
CA LEU A 123 -1.68 16.77 -2.28
C LEU A 123 -0.53 15.81 -2.60
N ASN A 124 -0.02 15.13 -1.57
CA ASN A 124 1.04 14.14 -1.71
C ASN A 124 0.43 12.74 -1.89
N LEU A 125 0.39 12.26 -3.13
CA LEU A 125 -0.20 10.99 -3.52
C LEU A 125 0.88 9.89 -3.55
N ARG A 126 0.70 8.81 -2.76
CA ARG A 126 1.65 7.71 -2.64
C ARG A 126 0.99 6.40 -3.05
N GLU A 127 1.42 5.84 -4.16
CA GLU A 127 1.01 4.49 -4.54
C GLU A 127 1.81 3.46 -3.74
N VAL A 128 1.11 2.59 -3.03
CA VAL A 128 1.70 1.60 -2.11
C VAL A 128 0.94 0.28 -2.23
N VAL A 129 1.64 -0.81 -2.03
CA VAL A 129 1.05 -2.14 -1.93
C VAL A 129 0.17 -2.23 -0.66
N SER A 130 -1.00 -2.86 -0.78
CA SER A 130 -2.15 -2.72 0.12
C SER A 130 -1.89 -2.94 1.61
N ASN A 131 -1.06 -3.91 2.00
CA ASN A 131 -0.94 -4.32 3.41
C ASN A 131 -0.24 -3.28 4.30
N ASP A 132 0.58 -2.41 3.72
CA ASP A 132 1.31 -1.38 4.48
C ASP A 132 0.48 -0.12 4.71
N LEU A 133 -0.60 0.09 3.95
CA LEU A 133 -1.37 1.33 3.98
C LEU A 133 -2.01 1.60 5.34
N ALA A 134 -2.69 0.60 5.93
CA ALA A 134 -3.30 0.75 7.24
C ALA A 134 -2.26 1.03 8.34
N ALA A 135 -1.11 0.34 8.29
CA ALA A 135 -0.01 0.57 9.21
C ALA A 135 0.60 1.97 9.05
N GLN A 136 0.73 2.47 7.82
CA GLN A 136 1.22 3.83 7.55
C GLN A 136 0.26 4.91 8.05
N VAL A 137 -1.06 4.71 7.94
CA VAL A 137 -2.05 5.62 8.52
C VAL A 137 -1.97 5.62 10.04
N LEU A 138 -1.92 4.44 10.69
CA LEU A 138 -1.77 4.33 12.14
C LEU A 138 -0.48 4.96 12.66
N ALA A 139 0.61 4.83 11.90
CA ALA A 139 1.90 5.43 12.21
C ALA A 139 1.98 6.93 11.87
N GLY A 140 0.93 7.53 11.28
CA GLY A 140 0.90 8.92 10.85
C GLY A 140 1.87 9.25 9.72
N GLN A 141 2.30 8.26 8.93
CA GLN A 141 3.18 8.46 7.76
C GLN A 141 2.40 9.03 6.57
N ILE A 142 1.12 8.72 6.51
CA ILE A 142 0.11 9.26 5.60
C ILE A 142 -1.14 9.62 6.40
N ASP A 143 -1.90 10.59 5.92
CA ASP A 143 -3.08 11.09 6.60
C ASP A 143 -4.30 10.19 6.39
N ALA A 144 -4.43 9.63 5.20
CA ALA A 144 -5.49 8.70 4.83
C ALA A 144 -4.99 7.70 3.79
N ALA A 145 -5.75 6.62 3.59
CA ALA A 145 -5.46 5.67 2.53
C ALA A 145 -6.72 5.20 1.81
N ILE A 146 -6.59 4.89 0.51
CA ILE A 146 -7.61 4.27 -0.31
C ILE A 146 -7.17 2.86 -0.66
N MET A 147 -7.91 1.88 -0.15
CA MET A 147 -7.50 0.48 -0.21
C MET A 147 -8.71 -0.46 -0.24
N PHE A 148 -8.49 -1.73 -0.51
CA PHE A 148 -9.50 -2.75 -0.25
C PHE A 148 -9.73 -2.91 1.25
N PRO A 149 -10.96 -3.22 1.70
CA PRO A 149 -11.22 -3.48 3.11
C PRO A 149 -10.27 -4.56 3.64
N SER A 150 -9.62 -4.32 4.76
CA SER A 150 -8.84 -5.31 5.50
C SER A 150 -9.49 -5.58 6.84
N VAL A 151 -9.35 -6.80 7.36
CA VAL A 151 -9.93 -7.21 8.65
C VAL A 151 -8.81 -7.27 9.70
N PRO A 152 -9.02 -6.73 10.91
CA PRO A 152 -9.83 -5.57 11.33
C PRO A 152 -8.98 -4.31 11.38
N ASN A 153 -9.52 -3.19 10.88
CA ASN A 153 -8.90 -1.86 11.01
C ASN A 153 -9.01 -1.32 12.45
N ARG A 154 -8.42 -2.00 13.42
CA ARG A 154 -8.44 -1.54 14.83
C ARG A 154 -7.77 -0.17 14.92
N GLY A 155 -8.54 0.84 15.35
CA GLY A 155 -8.06 2.22 15.55
C GLY A 155 -8.12 3.10 14.30
N LEU A 156 -8.71 2.65 13.20
CA LEU A 156 -8.99 3.45 12.01
C LEU A 156 -10.49 3.58 11.78
N GLU A 157 -10.91 4.72 11.28
CA GLU A 157 -12.21 4.92 10.67
C GLU A 157 -12.14 4.54 9.20
N ALA A 158 -13.27 4.10 8.64
CA ALA A 158 -13.37 3.69 7.26
C ALA A 158 -14.71 4.08 6.64
N ARG A 159 -14.68 4.50 5.37
CA ARG A 159 -15.88 4.78 4.57
C ARG A 159 -15.74 4.13 3.20
N THR A 160 -16.74 3.37 2.77
CA THR A 160 -16.79 2.85 1.40
C THR A 160 -16.96 4.01 0.42
N ILE A 161 -16.05 4.12 -0.53
CA ILE A 161 -16.05 5.19 -1.54
C ILE A 161 -16.26 4.67 -2.96
N VAL A 162 -16.02 3.37 -3.19
CA VAL A 162 -16.27 2.71 -4.48
C VAL A 162 -16.85 1.33 -4.23
N ARG A 163 -17.83 0.97 -5.06
CA ARG A 163 -18.27 -0.40 -5.29
C ARG A 163 -18.27 -0.66 -6.78
N GLU A 164 -17.50 -1.64 -7.19
CA GLU A 164 -17.40 -1.99 -8.60
C GLU A 164 -17.34 -3.52 -8.78
N PRO A 165 -17.85 -4.02 -9.92
CA PRO A 165 -17.76 -5.44 -10.22
C PRO A 165 -16.34 -5.84 -10.62
N LEU A 166 -15.99 -7.11 -10.42
CA LEU A 166 -14.87 -7.71 -11.09
C LEU A 166 -15.19 -7.95 -12.57
N CYS A 167 -14.16 -7.92 -13.39
CA CYS A 167 -14.22 -8.32 -14.80
C CYS A 167 -13.06 -9.26 -15.14
N VAL A 168 -13.21 -10.00 -16.22
CA VAL A 168 -12.15 -10.89 -16.72
C VAL A 168 -11.21 -10.10 -17.61
N ALA A 169 -9.91 -10.15 -17.32
CA ALA A 169 -8.85 -9.70 -18.21
C ALA A 169 -8.33 -10.92 -19.01
N LEU A 170 -8.30 -10.80 -20.32
CA LEU A 170 -7.86 -11.82 -21.28
C LEU A 170 -6.89 -11.21 -22.27
N SER A 171 -5.93 -12.00 -22.76
CA SER A 171 -5.20 -11.62 -23.95
C SER A 171 -6.16 -11.43 -25.12
N ARG A 172 -5.87 -10.48 -25.98
CA ARG A 172 -6.63 -10.26 -27.23
C ARG A 172 -6.66 -11.49 -28.15
N ALA A 173 -5.63 -12.35 -28.07
CA ALA A 173 -5.55 -13.61 -28.81
C ALA A 173 -6.37 -14.75 -28.20
N HIS A 174 -6.87 -14.59 -26.96
CA HIS A 174 -7.60 -15.61 -26.24
C HIS A 174 -8.89 -16.00 -27.01
N PRO A 175 -9.26 -17.31 -27.09
CA PRO A 175 -10.46 -17.76 -27.83
C PRO A 175 -11.75 -17.05 -27.40
N ARG A 176 -11.87 -16.69 -26.10
CA ARG A 176 -13.04 -15.99 -25.55
C ARG A 176 -12.93 -14.46 -25.58
N ALA A 177 -11.87 -13.92 -26.18
CA ALA A 177 -11.65 -12.46 -26.26
C ALA A 177 -12.78 -11.69 -26.96
N ARG A 178 -13.55 -12.36 -27.83
CA ARG A 178 -14.70 -11.76 -28.56
C ARG A 178 -16.05 -11.93 -27.85
N ALA A 179 -16.10 -12.65 -26.73
CA ALA A 179 -17.33 -12.84 -25.99
C ALA A 179 -17.88 -11.48 -25.47
N ARG A 180 -19.18 -11.26 -25.50
CA ARG A 180 -19.80 -10.05 -24.92
C ARG A 180 -19.73 -10.07 -23.40
N GLN A 181 -19.91 -11.26 -22.82
CA GLN A 181 -19.93 -11.52 -21.40
C GLN A 181 -19.48 -12.95 -21.15
N LEU A 182 -18.91 -13.24 -19.99
CA LEU A 182 -18.47 -14.56 -19.58
C LEU A 182 -19.18 -14.97 -18.28
N LYS A 183 -19.33 -16.26 -18.08
CA LYS A 183 -19.65 -16.86 -16.77
C LYS A 183 -18.36 -17.39 -16.17
N ILE A 184 -18.23 -17.33 -14.85
CA ILE A 184 -16.99 -17.73 -14.18
C ILE A 184 -16.60 -19.20 -14.48
N GLY A 185 -17.56 -20.12 -14.54
CA GLY A 185 -17.33 -21.54 -14.88
C GLY A 185 -16.72 -21.76 -16.29
N GLN A 186 -16.81 -20.77 -17.20
CA GLN A 186 -16.17 -20.86 -18.51
C GLN A 186 -14.64 -20.67 -18.44
N LEU A 187 -14.11 -20.24 -17.29
CA LEU A 187 -12.68 -20.09 -17.03
C LEU A 187 -12.08 -21.33 -16.35
N ALA A 188 -12.89 -22.37 -16.10
CA ALA A 188 -12.39 -23.63 -15.55
C ALA A 188 -11.31 -24.21 -16.47
N GLY A 189 -10.16 -24.60 -15.88
CA GLY A 189 -9.01 -25.14 -16.60
C GLY A 189 -8.11 -24.10 -17.27
N GLU A 190 -8.45 -22.81 -17.23
CA GLU A 190 -7.52 -21.75 -17.65
C GLU A 190 -6.46 -21.50 -16.56
N PRO A 191 -5.21 -21.20 -16.92
CA PRO A 191 -4.23 -20.74 -15.96
C PRO A 191 -4.57 -19.33 -15.45
N PHE A 192 -4.51 -19.14 -14.14
CA PHE A 192 -4.78 -17.84 -13.52
C PHE A 192 -3.51 -17.09 -13.15
N VAL A 193 -3.57 -15.77 -13.30
CA VAL A 193 -2.60 -14.81 -12.78
C VAL A 193 -3.28 -14.02 -11.66
N LEU A 194 -2.75 -14.08 -10.46
CA LEU A 194 -3.32 -13.42 -9.28
C LEU A 194 -2.30 -12.56 -8.55
N ALA A 195 -2.81 -11.55 -7.84
CA ALA A 195 -2.01 -10.88 -6.82
C ALA A 195 -1.83 -11.82 -5.61
N SER A 196 -0.66 -11.74 -4.96
CA SER A 196 -0.36 -12.54 -3.78
C SER A 196 -1.31 -12.21 -2.61
N GLU A 197 -1.52 -13.18 -1.74
CA GLU A 197 -2.35 -13.02 -0.54
C GLU A 197 -1.81 -11.91 0.37
N GLU A 198 -0.49 -11.81 0.47
CA GLU A 198 0.17 -10.77 1.27
C GLU A 198 -0.18 -9.35 0.83
N VAL A 199 -0.45 -9.16 -0.47
CA VAL A 199 -0.65 -7.83 -1.07
C VAL A 199 -2.12 -7.44 -1.17
N ALA A 200 -3.00 -8.39 -1.49
CA ALA A 200 -4.41 -8.12 -1.74
C ALA A 200 -5.32 -9.24 -1.21
N PRO A 201 -5.30 -9.54 0.11
CA PRO A 201 -6.01 -10.68 0.69
C PRO A 201 -7.51 -10.66 0.39
N THR A 202 -8.17 -9.51 0.52
CA THR A 202 -9.61 -9.38 0.28
C THR A 202 -9.98 -9.62 -1.18
N LEU A 203 -9.23 -9.01 -2.11
CA LEU A 203 -9.46 -9.23 -3.55
C LEU A 203 -9.22 -10.68 -3.94
N ARG A 204 -8.13 -11.28 -3.45
CA ARG A 204 -7.81 -12.69 -3.67
C ARG A 204 -8.91 -13.62 -3.13
N ALA A 205 -9.33 -13.43 -1.89
CA ALA A 205 -10.40 -14.23 -1.29
C ALA A 205 -11.70 -14.16 -2.11
N THR A 206 -12.09 -12.94 -2.55
CA THR A 206 -13.26 -12.73 -3.40
C THR A 206 -13.14 -13.48 -4.73
N ILE A 207 -11.97 -13.47 -5.36
CA ILE A 207 -11.73 -14.19 -6.63
C ILE A 207 -11.84 -15.71 -6.42
N LEU A 208 -11.17 -16.24 -5.38
CA LEU A 208 -11.18 -17.67 -5.09
C LEU A 208 -12.60 -18.18 -4.76
N GLU A 209 -13.34 -17.44 -3.94
CA GLU A 209 -14.73 -17.77 -3.60
C GLU A 209 -15.62 -17.77 -4.84
N HIS A 210 -15.43 -16.79 -5.73
CA HIS A 210 -16.20 -16.74 -6.98
C HIS A 210 -15.88 -17.91 -7.91
N CYS A 211 -14.61 -18.33 -8.01
CA CYS A 211 -14.24 -19.53 -8.77
C CYS A 211 -14.90 -20.80 -8.19
N ARG A 212 -14.89 -20.93 -6.85
CA ARG A 212 -15.55 -22.05 -6.16
C ARG A 212 -17.07 -22.07 -6.39
N SER A 213 -17.71 -20.91 -6.37
CA SER A 213 -19.15 -20.80 -6.70
C SER A 213 -19.44 -21.22 -8.15
N GLY A 214 -18.47 -21.09 -9.05
CA GLY A 214 -18.50 -21.57 -10.41
C GLY A 214 -18.17 -23.05 -10.57
N GLY A 215 -17.90 -23.78 -9.48
CA GLY A 215 -17.65 -25.22 -9.45
C GLY A 215 -16.22 -25.65 -9.72
N PHE A 216 -15.22 -24.75 -9.56
CA PHE A 216 -13.82 -25.10 -9.78
C PHE A 216 -12.86 -24.32 -8.85
N GLU A 217 -11.70 -24.93 -8.61
CA GLU A 217 -10.55 -24.24 -8.03
C GLU A 217 -9.67 -23.69 -9.17
N PRO A 218 -9.22 -22.41 -9.10
CA PRO A 218 -8.38 -21.85 -10.15
C PRO A 218 -6.97 -22.46 -10.14
N ASP A 219 -6.44 -22.78 -11.33
CA ASP A 219 -5.04 -23.17 -11.52
C ASP A 219 -4.16 -21.91 -11.46
N ILE A 220 -3.69 -21.55 -10.26
CA ILE A 220 -2.86 -20.35 -10.05
C ILE A 220 -1.44 -20.66 -10.48
N ARG A 221 -1.05 -20.23 -11.67
CA ARG A 221 0.30 -20.44 -12.20
C ARG A 221 1.26 -19.30 -11.95
N PHE A 222 0.73 -18.09 -11.83
CA PHE A 222 1.54 -16.91 -11.61
C PHE A 222 0.96 -16.10 -10.45
N GLU A 223 1.81 -15.86 -9.47
CA GLU A 223 1.51 -15.04 -8.31
C GLU A 223 2.46 -13.86 -8.28
N VAL A 224 1.92 -12.64 -8.25
CA VAL A 224 2.69 -11.40 -8.36
C VAL A 224 2.22 -10.37 -7.33
N GLN A 225 3.02 -9.34 -7.09
CA GLN A 225 2.68 -8.31 -6.11
C GLN A 225 1.91 -7.12 -6.70
N LEU A 226 2.10 -6.83 -7.99
CA LEU A 226 1.55 -5.64 -8.62
C LEU A 226 0.45 -5.99 -9.63
N GLN A 227 -0.68 -5.32 -9.55
CA GLN A 227 -1.79 -5.47 -10.50
C GLN A 227 -1.39 -5.15 -11.94
N GLN A 228 -0.43 -4.25 -12.14
CA GLN A 228 0.11 -3.98 -13.46
C GLN A 228 0.83 -5.20 -14.04
N THR A 229 1.60 -5.91 -13.22
CA THR A 229 2.26 -7.16 -13.62
C THR A 229 1.24 -8.25 -13.95
N VAL A 230 0.13 -8.33 -13.19
CA VAL A 230 -1.00 -9.22 -13.55
C VAL A 230 -1.45 -8.96 -14.99
N LEU A 231 -1.74 -7.70 -15.31
CA LEU A 231 -2.20 -7.32 -16.66
C LEU A 231 -1.13 -7.54 -17.73
N SER A 232 0.14 -7.29 -17.44
CA SER A 232 1.23 -7.53 -18.40
C SER A 232 1.40 -9.02 -18.71
N LEU A 233 1.25 -9.91 -17.72
CA LEU A 233 1.27 -11.35 -17.94
C LEU A 233 0.05 -11.83 -18.75
N VAL A 234 -1.13 -11.24 -18.48
CA VAL A 234 -2.32 -11.51 -19.31
C VAL A 234 -2.12 -11.05 -20.75
N ASP A 235 -1.44 -9.92 -20.98
CA ASP A 235 -1.10 -9.41 -22.31
C ASP A 235 -0.28 -10.43 -23.10
N GLU A 236 0.70 -11.07 -22.48
CA GLU A 236 1.52 -12.14 -23.05
C GLU A 236 0.77 -13.47 -23.24
N GLY A 237 -0.48 -13.56 -22.79
CA GLY A 237 -1.33 -14.74 -22.97
C GLY A 237 -0.96 -15.92 -22.09
N VAL A 238 -0.21 -15.72 -21.00
CA VAL A 238 0.21 -16.81 -20.10
C VAL A 238 -0.88 -17.24 -19.13
N GLY A 239 -1.99 -16.48 -19.05
CA GLY A 239 -3.14 -16.79 -18.22
C GLY A 239 -4.24 -15.75 -18.27
N VAL A 240 -5.27 -15.97 -17.47
CA VAL A 240 -6.41 -15.07 -17.30
C VAL A 240 -6.39 -14.44 -15.91
N ALA A 241 -7.05 -13.30 -15.74
CA ALA A 241 -7.18 -12.70 -14.42
C ALA A 241 -8.59 -12.12 -14.19
N LEU A 242 -9.01 -12.08 -12.92
CA LEU A 242 -10.14 -11.28 -12.47
C LEU A 242 -9.61 -10.00 -11.83
N VAL A 243 -10.09 -8.87 -12.30
CA VAL A 243 -9.63 -7.56 -11.85
C VAL A 243 -10.82 -6.62 -11.65
N PRO A 244 -10.72 -5.58 -10.79
CA PRO A 244 -11.74 -4.54 -10.69
C PRO A 244 -12.03 -3.90 -12.05
N ALA A 245 -13.28 -3.55 -12.31
CA ALA A 245 -13.70 -3.01 -13.61
C ALA A 245 -12.98 -1.69 -13.97
N SER A 246 -12.56 -0.91 -12.99
CA SER A 246 -11.75 0.31 -13.17
C SER A 246 -10.42 0.05 -13.87
N MET A 247 -9.86 -1.15 -13.75
CA MET A 247 -8.61 -1.54 -14.41
C MET A 247 -8.68 -1.50 -15.95
N ARG A 248 -9.88 -1.44 -16.53
CA ARG A 248 -10.06 -1.19 -17.97
C ARG A 248 -9.41 0.12 -18.44
N LYS A 249 -9.28 1.09 -17.53
CA LYS A 249 -8.65 2.38 -17.83
C LYS A 249 -7.13 2.27 -18.04
N ALA A 250 -6.51 1.16 -17.68
CA ALA A 250 -5.09 0.89 -17.96
C ALA A 250 -4.78 0.81 -19.46
N GLN A 251 -5.79 0.52 -20.32
CA GLN A 251 -5.73 0.55 -21.78
C GLN A 251 -4.54 -0.19 -22.39
N LEU A 252 -4.18 -1.36 -21.84
CA LEU A 252 -3.13 -2.21 -22.41
C LEU A 252 -3.60 -2.75 -23.77
N ALA A 253 -2.79 -2.57 -24.80
CA ALA A 253 -3.17 -2.83 -26.19
C ALA A 253 -3.50 -4.30 -26.47
N GLY A 254 -2.81 -5.24 -25.83
CA GLY A 254 -3.03 -6.67 -26.00
C GLY A 254 -4.03 -7.28 -25.02
N VAL A 255 -4.56 -6.51 -24.05
CA VAL A 255 -5.55 -6.99 -23.08
C VAL A 255 -6.96 -6.58 -23.46
N VAL A 256 -7.90 -7.49 -23.33
CA VAL A 256 -9.33 -7.22 -23.44
C VAL A 256 -10.01 -7.54 -22.11
N PHE A 257 -10.93 -6.69 -21.72
CA PHE A 257 -11.72 -6.87 -20.50
C PHE A 257 -13.13 -7.29 -20.84
N ARG A 258 -13.64 -8.34 -20.21
CA ARG A 258 -14.99 -8.85 -20.41
C ARG A 258 -15.78 -8.86 -19.11
N PRO A 259 -17.03 -8.40 -19.13
CA PRO A 259 -17.90 -8.49 -17.96
C PRO A 259 -18.12 -9.96 -17.57
N LEU A 260 -18.26 -10.21 -16.28
CA LEU A 260 -18.79 -11.46 -15.75
C LEU A 260 -20.31 -11.34 -15.57
N ALA A 261 -21.06 -12.41 -15.85
CA ALA A 261 -22.53 -12.44 -15.70
C ALA A 261 -22.92 -12.25 -14.22
N ASP A 262 -22.23 -12.94 -13.33
CA ASP A 262 -22.48 -12.93 -11.90
C ASP A 262 -21.27 -12.35 -11.16
N ALA A 263 -20.81 -11.17 -11.61
CA ALA A 263 -19.60 -10.55 -11.09
C ALA A 263 -19.71 -10.23 -9.59
N PRO A 264 -18.80 -10.71 -8.76
CA PRO A 264 -18.74 -10.26 -7.39
C PRO A 264 -18.37 -8.78 -7.34
N MET A 265 -18.98 -8.08 -6.38
CA MET A 265 -18.65 -6.69 -6.12
C MET A 265 -17.43 -6.60 -5.20
N ILE A 266 -16.52 -5.72 -5.54
CA ILE A 266 -15.39 -5.36 -4.68
C ILE A 266 -15.53 -3.91 -4.23
N GLU A 267 -15.18 -3.66 -2.98
CA GLU A 267 -15.24 -2.31 -2.40
C GLU A 267 -13.85 -1.72 -2.27
N GLN A 268 -13.76 -0.41 -2.42
CA GLN A 268 -12.61 0.36 -1.97
C GLN A 268 -13.07 1.29 -0.86
N VAL A 269 -12.28 1.36 0.19
CA VAL A 269 -12.55 2.18 1.37
C VAL A 269 -11.50 3.27 1.49
N LEU A 270 -11.94 4.44 1.92
CA LEU A 270 -11.08 5.48 2.46
C LEU A 270 -10.95 5.23 3.95
N VAL A 271 -9.71 5.10 4.44
CA VAL A 271 -9.40 4.87 5.85
C VAL A 271 -8.53 6.01 6.38
N TRP A 272 -8.76 6.38 7.65
CA TRP A 272 -7.98 7.42 8.34
C TRP A 272 -7.96 7.16 9.85
N SER A 273 -7.02 7.82 10.52
CA SER A 273 -6.96 7.76 11.98
C SER A 273 -7.88 8.81 12.61
N PRO A 274 -8.78 8.46 13.55
CA PRO A 274 -9.66 9.42 14.22
C PRO A 274 -8.90 10.44 15.09
N VAL A 275 -7.64 10.15 15.42
CA VAL A 275 -6.79 11.08 16.17
C VAL A 275 -5.94 11.98 15.27
N ASN A 276 -6.00 11.82 13.96
CA ASN A 276 -5.32 12.71 13.01
C ASN A 276 -5.92 14.13 13.11
N ARG A 277 -5.05 15.12 13.28
CA ARG A 277 -5.42 16.55 13.45
C ARG A 277 -5.10 17.39 12.22
N ASN A 278 -4.72 16.78 11.10
CA ASN A 278 -4.45 17.52 9.87
C ASN A 278 -5.75 18.17 9.35
N PRO A 279 -5.88 19.50 9.35
CA PRO A 279 -7.11 20.16 8.91
C PRO A 279 -7.40 19.93 7.41
N CYS A 280 -6.38 19.67 6.59
CA CYS A 280 -6.56 19.30 5.19
C CYS A 280 -7.28 17.93 5.04
N LEU A 281 -7.10 17.01 6.00
CA LEU A 281 -7.83 15.75 6.00
C LEU A 281 -9.33 15.96 6.21
N VAL A 282 -9.73 16.85 7.11
CA VAL A 282 -11.14 17.15 7.35
C VAL A 282 -11.80 17.65 6.06
N ARG A 283 -11.14 18.59 5.38
CA ARG A 283 -11.60 19.12 4.08
C ARG A 283 -11.68 18.04 3.01
N PHE A 284 -10.72 17.13 2.99
CA PHE A 284 -10.76 16.01 2.04
C PHE A 284 -11.92 15.06 2.32
N LEU A 285 -12.18 14.74 3.59
CA LEU A 285 -13.30 13.88 4.01
C LEU A 285 -14.68 14.48 3.70
N GLU A 286 -14.80 15.81 3.64
CA GLU A 286 -16.03 16.51 3.24
C GLU A 286 -16.31 16.35 1.74
N LEU A 287 -15.27 16.21 0.90
CA LEU A 287 -15.38 16.08 -0.55
C LEU A 287 -15.43 14.64 -1.06
N ALA A 288 -14.86 13.71 -0.30
CA ALA A 288 -14.78 12.29 -0.63
C ALA A 288 -15.99 11.55 -0.11
#